data_3cbd0677ae8fd371c4c35b64e431a26f
#
_entry.id   3cbd0677ae8fd371c4c35b64e431a26f
#
_cell.length_a   1.000
_cell.length_b   1.000
_cell.length_c   1.000
_cell.angle_alpha   90.00
_cell.angle_beta   90.00
_cell.angle_gamma   90.00
#
_symmetry.space_group_name_H-M   'P 1'
#
loop_
_entity.id
_entity.type
_entity.pdbx_description
1 polymer ?
#
loop_
_entity_poly.entity_id
_entity_poly.type
_entity_poly.pdbx_seq_one_letter_code
_entity_poly.pdbx_strand_id
1 'polypeptide(L)'
;MHELGFEFTHFAEFAWAQLEPEEGRYDFAWLDRAVALAAKYDLKVIMCTSTATPPVWMSRKYPEILLKNEDGTVLDHGARQHASFASPLYRELSYKMIEKLAQHYGNDPRVIGWQLDNEPAVQFDYNPKAELAFRDFLRAKYNNNIQFLNNAWGTAFWSEAYSSFDEITLPKRVQMFMNHHQILDYRRFAATQTNDFLNEQCLLIKKYAKNQWVTTNYIPNYDEGHIGGSPALDFQSYTRYMVYGDNEGIGRRGYRVGNPLRIAWANDFFRPIQGTYGVMELQPGQVNWGSINPQPLPGAVRLWMWSVFAGGSDFICTYRYRQPLYGTEQYHYGIVGTDGVTVTPGGKEYETFIKEIRELRKHYAPREAKPADYLARRTAILFNPENSWSIERQKQNRTWDTFVHIEKYYRTLKSFGAPVDFISEAKNLSDYPVVIAPAYQLADKELVDKWTSYVKNGGNLILTCRTAQKDRYGRLPEAPFGSMITPLTGNEMDFYDLLLPENPGTVVMDGKEYIWNTWGEILNPPADAQVWATYKNEFYEGSPAVTFRKLGKGTITYVGVDSHNGALEKDILKKLYAQLNIPVMDLPYGVTMEYRN
;
A
#
# COMPACT_ATOMS: atom_id res chain seq x y z
N MET A 1 -2.93 -20.57 24.63
CA MET A 1 -2.91 -19.11 24.36
C MET A 1 -2.82 -18.31 25.65
N HIS A 2 -3.74 -18.50 26.60
CA HIS A 2 -3.75 -17.79 27.87
C HIS A 2 -2.41 -17.92 28.64
N GLU A 3 -1.88 -19.14 28.80
CA GLU A 3 -0.59 -19.40 29.48
C GLU A 3 0.61 -18.71 28.80
N LEU A 4 0.57 -18.52 27.48
CA LEU A 4 1.57 -17.77 26.72
C LEU A 4 1.36 -16.25 26.78
N GLY A 5 0.26 -15.81 27.41
CA GLY A 5 -0.04 -14.41 27.64
C GLY A 5 -0.79 -13.70 26.52
N PHE A 6 -1.34 -14.39 25.54
CA PHE A 6 -2.21 -13.77 24.53
C PHE A 6 -3.45 -13.16 25.20
N GLU A 7 -3.89 -12.00 24.71
CA GLU A 7 -5.02 -11.24 25.24
C GLU A 7 -6.28 -11.39 24.39
N PHE A 8 -6.11 -11.80 23.12
CA PHE A 8 -7.19 -11.97 22.15
C PHE A 8 -6.83 -13.00 21.09
N THR A 9 -7.84 -13.42 20.35
CA THR A 9 -7.73 -14.32 19.18
C THR A 9 -8.73 -13.88 18.12
N HIS A 10 -8.61 -14.38 16.88
CA HIS A 10 -9.62 -14.16 15.85
C HIS A 10 -10.21 -15.47 15.35
N PHE A 11 -11.48 -15.44 14.94
CA PHE A 11 -12.24 -16.60 14.50
C PHE A 11 -13.04 -16.31 13.22
N ALA A 12 -13.42 -17.37 12.53
CA ALA A 12 -14.31 -17.41 11.38
C ALA A 12 -13.72 -16.93 10.06
N GLU A 13 -12.45 -16.61 9.95
CA GLU A 13 -11.81 -16.03 8.75
C GLU A 13 -12.08 -16.84 7.46
N PHE A 14 -12.04 -18.16 7.53
CA PHE A 14 -12.25 -19.07 6.38
C PHE A 14 -13.35 -20.11 6.65
N ALA A 15 -14.43 -19.71 7.31
CA ALA A 15 -15.39 -20.63 7.87
C ALA A 15 -16.78 -20.57 7.24
N TRP A 16 -16.99 -19.92 6.09
CA TRP A 16 -18.33 -19.73 5.52
C TRP A 16 -19.09 -21.06 5.34
N ALA A 17 -18.45 -22.10 4.81
CA ALA A 17 -19.08 -23.42 4.66
C ALA A 17 -19.54 -24.05 5.99
N GLN A 18 -18.96 -23.65 7.13
CA GLN A 18 -19.37 -24.10 8.46
C GLN A 18 -20.45 -23.17 9.06
N LEU A 19 -20.39 -21.88 8.74
CA LEU A 19 -21.37 -20.89 9.19
C LEU A 19 -22.71 -21.02 8.44
N GLU A 20 -22.64 -21.39 7.16
CA GLU A 20 -23.78 -21.58 6.25
C GLU A 20 -23.56 -22.82 5.38
N PRO A 21 -23.73 -24.04 5.95
CA PRO A 21 -23.49 -25.30 5.23
C PRO A 21 -24.42 -25.53 4.03
N GLU A 22 -25.59 -24.91 4.04
CA GLU A 22 -26.57 -24.86 2.94
C GLU A 22 -27.12 -23.43 2.87
N GLU A 23 -27.51 -22.98 1.70
CA GLU A 23 -28.05 -21.65 1.50
C GLU A 23 -29.19 -21.34 2.47
N GLY A 24 -29.03 -20.27 3.26
CA GLY A 24 -29.99 -19.81 4.25
C GLY A 24 -30.05 -20.62 5.55
N ARG A 25 -29.27 -21.68 5.68
CA ARG A 25 -29.16 -22.46 6.91
C ARG A 25 -27.89 -22.10 7.67
N TYR A 26 -28.05 -21.23 8.66
CA TYR A 26 -26.94 -20.74 9.48
C TYR A 26 -26.73 -21.62 10.72
N ASP A 27 -25.46 -21.99 11.02
CA ASP A 27 -25.07 -22.73 12.21
C ASP A 27 -23.87 -22.07 12.90
N PHE A 28 -24.15 -21.41 14.01
CA PHE A 28 -23.13 -20.74 14.83
C PHE A 28 -22.76 -21.53 16.10
N ALA A 29 -23.33 -22.73 16.30
CA ALA A 29 -23.14 -23.48 17.55
C ALA A 29 -21.68 -23.82 17.86
N TRP A 30 -20.88 -24.15 16.85
CA TRP A 30 -19.44 -24.39 17.01
C TRP A 30 -18.68 -23.11 17.38
N LEU A 31 -19.06 -21.97 16.77
CA LEU A 31 -18.43 -20.67 16.99
C LEU A 31 -18.80 -20.13 18.37
N ASP A 32 -20.05 -20.31 18.81
CA ASP A 32 -20.49 -20.00 20.19
C ASP A 32 -19.65 -20.72 21.22
N ARG A 33 -19.36 -22.01 20.99
CA ARG A 33 -18.48 -22.79 21.88
C ARG A 33 -17.05 -22.24 21.86
N ALA A 34 -16.53 -21.84 20.72
CA ALA A 34 -15.19 -21.27 20.58
C ALA A 34 -15.09 -19.93 21.30
N VAL A 35 -16.08 -19.03 21.13
CA VAL A 35 -16.16 -17.74 21.82
C VAL A 35 -16.29 -17.91 23.32
N ALA A 36 -17.14 -18.85 23.78
CA ALA A 36 -17.29 -19.15 25.21
C ALA A 36 -15.99 -19.71 25.81
N LEU A 37 -15.27 -20.55 25.07
CA LEU A 37 -13.99 -21.10 25.50
C LEU A 37 -12.91 -20.02 25.58
N ALA A 38 -12.83 -19.13 24.60
CA ALA A 38 -11.91 -17.98 24.62
C ALA A 38 -12.17 -17.11 25.89
N ALA A 39 -13.43 -16.76 26.11
CA ALA A 39 -13.82 -15.97 27.28
C ALA A 39 -13.53 -16.65 28.63
N LYS A 40 -13.69 -17.98 28.71
CA LYS A 40 -13.33 -18.75 29.90
C LYS A 40 -11.85 -18.59 30.30
N TYR A 41 -10.99 -18.30 29.32
CA TYR A 41 -9.55 -18.07 29.52
C TYR A 41 -9.16 -16.60 29.33
N ASP A 42 -10.07 -15.67 29.57
CA ASP A 42 -9.85 -14.21 29.50
C ASP A 42 -9.35 -13.71 28.14
N LEU A 43 -9.62 -14.44 27.06
CA LEU A 43 -9.32 -14.02 25.70
C LEU A 43 -10.50 -13.27 25.09
N LYS A 44 -10.24 -12.12 24.52
CA LYS A 44 -11.18 -11.41 23.65
C LYS A 44 -11.16 -11.98 22.24
N VAL A 45 -12.19 -11.72 21.48
CA VAL A 45 -12.35 -12.25 20.11
C VAL A 45 -12.44 -11.12 19.12
N ILE A 46 -11.68 -11.25 18.01
CA ILE A 46 -11.90 -10.52 16.77
C ILE A 46 -12.69 -11.45 15.86
N MET A 47 -13.88 -11.02 15.42
CA MET A 47 -14.72 -11.79 14.53
C MET A 47 -14.34 -11.50 13.08
N CYS A 48 -14.22 -12.54 12.23
CA CYS A 48 -13.89 -12.34 10.83
C CYS A 48 -15.10 -12.63 9.95
N THR A 49 -15.31 -11.83 8.89
CA THR A 49 -16.25 -12.18 7.83
C THR A 49 -15.57 -13.18 6.90
N SER A 50 -16.26 -14.25 6.56
CA SER A 50 -15.66 -15.34 5.78
C SER A 50 -15.79 -15.14 4.26
N THR A 51 -15.93 -13.90 3.80
CA THR A 51 -16.24 -13.61 2.38
C THR A 51 -15.13 -14.03 1.42
N ALA A 52 -13.88 -14.11 1.88
CA ALA A 52 -12.80 -14.64 1.05
C ALA A 52 -12.98 -16.11 0.62
N THR A 53 -13.82 -16.89 1.35
CA THR A 53 -13.99 -18.33 1.13
C THR A 53 -15.45 -18.73 0.92
N PRO A 54 -16.09 -18.32 -0.18
CA PRO A 54 -17.46 -18.72 -0.46
C PRO A 54 -17.60 -20.25 -0.53
N PRO A 55 -18.70 -20.81 0.02
CA PRO A 55 -18.87 -22.26 0.12
C PRO A 55 -19.13 -22.90 -1.24
N VAL A 56 -18.87 -24.20 -1.34
CA VAL A 56 -18.99 -24.95 -2.60
C VAL A 56 -20.42 -24.95 -3.17
N TRP A 57 -21.45 -24.95 -2.30
CA TRP A 57 -22.84 -24.89 -2.75
C TRP A 57 -23.11 -23.61 -3.57
N MET A 58 -22.49 -22.47 -3.17
CA MET A 58 -22.64 -21.21 -3.85
C MET A 58 -22.01 -21.24 -5.25
N SER A 59 -20.78 -21.69 -5.36
CA SER A 59 -20.04 -21.79 -6.64
C SER A 59 -20.71 -22.78 -7.62
N ARG A 60 -21.34 -23.84 -7.10
CA ARG A 60 -22.03 -24.85 -7.95
C ARG A 60 -23.44 -24.47 -8.34
N LYS A 61 -24.16 -23.78 -7.45
CA LYS A 61 -25.50 -23.30 -7.74
C LYS A 61 -25.52 -22.03 -8.60
N TYR A 62 -24.50 -21.19 -8.42
CA TYR A 62 -24.39 -19.87 -9.04
C TYR A 62 -23.02 -19.66 -9.71
N PRO A 63 -22.67 -20.45 -10.74
CA PRO A 63 -21.35 -20.36 -11.38
C PRO A 63 -21.04 -18.99 -11.99
N GLU A 64 -22.04 -18.17 -12.23
CA GLU A 64 -21.90 -16.80 -12.73
C GLU A 64 -21.23 -15.83 -11.76
N ILE A 65 -21.08 -16.23 -10.47
CA ILE A 65 -20.32 -15.41 -9.49
C ILE A 65 -18.82 -15.57 -9.63
N LEU A 66 -18.36 -16.60 -10.33
CA LEU A 66 -16.94 -16.92 -10.39
C LEU A 66 -16.17 -15.90 -11.22
N LEU A 67 -14.96 -15.60 -10.77
CA LEU A 67 -14.01 -14.76 -11.49
C LEU A 67 -13.66 -15.37 -12.85
N LYS A 68 -13.47 -14.52 -13.82
CA LYS A 68 -13.02 -14.89 -15.16
C LYS A 68 -11.73 -14.16 -15.50
N ASN A 69 -10.75 -14.89 -15.97
CA ASN A 69 -9.50 -14.35 -16.46
C ASN A 69 -9.64 -13.67 -17.83
N GLU A 70 -8.64 -12.88 -18.23
CA GLU A 70 -8.58 -12.20 -19.53
C GLU A 70 -8.70 -13.18 -20.72
N ASP A 71 -8.11 -14.37 -20.61
CA ASP A 71 -8.15 -15.43 -21.63
C ASP A 71 -9.50 -16.17 -21.72
N GLY A 72 -10.45 -15.80 -20.87
CA GLY A 72 -11.77 -16.41 -20.81
C GLY A 72 -11.89 -17.60 -19.87
N THR A 73 -10.81 -18.05 -19.23
CA THR A 73 -10.85 -19.11 -18.24
C THR A 73 -11.63 -18.66 -17.01
N VAL A 74 -12.63 -19.43 -16.62
CA VAL A 74 -13.38 -19.22 -15.37
C VAL A 74 -12.64 -19.92 -14.24
N LEU A 75 -12.38 -19.20 -13.14
CA LEU A 75 -11.78 -19.79 -11.95
C LEU A 75 -12.79 -20.73 -11.30
N ASP A 76 -12.40 -21.96 -11.01
CA ASP A 76 -13.27 -22.92 -10.32
C ASP A 76 -13.26 -22.65 -8.81
N HIS A 77 -14.17 -23.33 -8.10
CA HIS A 77 -14.16 -23.34 -6.65
C HIS A 77 -12.77 -23.76 -6.13
N GLY A 78 -12.18 -22.94 -5.28
CA GLY A 78 -10.84 -23.13 -4.77
C GLY A 78 -10.71 -22.77 -3.30
N ALA A 79 -9.49 -22.47 -2.87
CA ALA A 79 -9.24 -22.13 -1.48
C ALA A 79 -9.91 -20.79 -1.10
N ARG A 80 -9.65 -19.73 -1.85
CA ARG A 80 -10.20 -18.40 -1.55
C ARG A 80 -10.21 -17.48 -2.78
N GLN A 81 -10.98 -16.37 -2.67
CA GLN A 81 -10.98 -15.23 -3.61
C GLN A 81 -11.34 -15.61 -5.06
N HIS A 82 -12.18 -16.64 -5.25
CA HIS A 82 -12.63 -17.07 -6.56
C HIS A 82 -13.97 -16.47 -7.00
N ALA A 83 -14.59 -15.63 -6.17
CA ALA A 83 -15.84 -14.93 -6.50
C ALA A 83 -15.60 -13.45 -6.82
N SER A 84 -16.40 -12.94 -7.76
CA SER A 84 -16.33 -11.58 -8.29
C SER A 84 -16.96 -10.56 -7.34
N PHE A 85 -16.22 -9.55 -6.94
CA PHE A 85 -16.77 -8.39 -6.22
C PHE A 85 -17.71 -7.54 -7.08
N ALA A 86 -17.67 -7.66 -8.40
CA ALA A 86 -18.61 -7.01 -9.31
C ALA A 86 -19.92 -7.79 -9.47
N SER A 87 -20.05 -8.99 -8.87
CA SER A 87 -21.29 -9.79 -8.94
C SER A 87 -22.31 -9.29 -7.90
N PRO A 88 -23.48 -8.75 -8.31
CA PRO A 88 -24.52 -8.35 -7.37
C PRO A 88 -25.04 -9.53 -6.52
N LEU A 89 -25.13 -10.73 -7.10
CA LEU A 89 -25.57 -11.92 -6.39
C LEU A 89 -24.55 -12.34 -5.31
N TYR A 90 -23.26 -12.30 -5.61
CA TYR A 90 -22.24 -12.61 -4.62
C TYR A 90 -22.28 -11.62 -3.45
N ARG A 91 -22.41 -10.32 -3.74
CA ARG A 91 -22.58 -9.28 -2.71
C ARG A 91 -23.83 -9.54 -1.86
N GLU A 92 -24.97 -9.83 -2.49
CA GLU A 92 -26.23 -10.12 -1.78
C GLU A 92 -26.06 -11.30 -0.80
N LEU A 93 -25.49 -12.42 -1.25
CA LEU A 93 -25.27 -13.60 -0.42
C LEU A 93 -24.26 -13.30 0.71
N SER A 94 -23.20 -12.57 0.41
CA SER A 94 -22.22 -12.11 1.40
C SER A 94 -22.89 -11.28 2.50
N TYR A 95 -23.70 -10.31 2.12
CA TYR A 95 -24.37 -9.42 3.08
C TYR A 95 -25.40 -10.14 3.93
N LYS A 96 -26.11 -11.14 3.40
CA LYS A 96 -27.02 -11.99 4.18
C LYS A 96 -26.27 -12.74 5.28
N MET A 97 -25.14 -13.36 4.96
CA MET A 97 -24.30 -14.08 5.93
C MET A 97 -23.74 -13.11 6.98
N ILE A 98 -23.14 -11.99 6.55
CA ILE A 98 -22.58 -10.97 7.44
C ILE A 98 -23.65 -10.41 8.38
N GLU A 99 -24.86 -10.12 7.86
CA GLU A 99 -25.95 -9.61 8.67
C GLU A 99 -26.34 -10.58 9.77
N LYS A 100 -26.47 -11.88 9.46
CA LYS A 100 -26.76 -12.91 10.46
C LYS A 100 -25.67 -13.01 11.52
N LEU A 101 -24.40 -12.97 11.10
CA LEU A 101 -23.27 -13.01 12.01
C LEU A 101 -23.25 -11.75 12.90
N ALA A 102 -23.48 -10.57 12.33
CA ALA A 102 -23.50 -9.30 13.07
C ALA A 102 -24.70 -9.19 14.02
N GLN A 103 -25.88 -9.71 13.65
CA GLN A 103 -27.04 -9.82 14.55
C GLN A 103 -26.72 -10.70 15.76
N HIS A 104 -25.94 -11.77 15.57
CA HIS A 104 -25.61 -12.72 16.62
C HIS A 104 -24.52 -12.20 17.57
N TYR A 105 -23.43 -11.59 17.03
CA TYR A 105 -22.25 -11.21 17.83
C TYR A 105 -22.05 -9.70 18.01
N GLY A 106 -22.82 -8.84 17.32
CA GLY A 106 -22.61 -7.39 17.33
C GLY A 106 -22.77 -6.71 18.68
N ASN A 107 -23.48 -7.32 19.62
CA ASN A 107 -23.64 -6.84 20.99
C ASN A 107 -22.93 -7.73 22.04
N ASP A 108 -22.14 -8.70 21.59
CA ASP A 108 -21.43 -9.60 22.50
C ASP A 108 -20.17 -8.90 23.06
N PRO A 109 -20.05 -8.67 24.38
CA PRO A 109 -18.92 -7.96 24.98
C PRO A 109 -17.61 -8.75 24.92
N ARG A 110 -17.65 -10.01 24.53
CA ARG A 110 -16.48 -10.87 24.31
C ARG A 110 -15.82 -10.58 22.96
N VAL A 111 -16.59 -10.05 21.99
CA VAL A 111 -16.12 -9.64 20.68
C VAL A 111 -15.70 -8.16 20.75
N ILE A 112 -14.44 -7.86 20.44
CA ILE A 112 -13.89 -6.51 20.52
C ILE A 112 -13.85 -5.78 19.15
N GLY A 113 -13.90 -6.53 18.07
CA GLY A 113 -13.84 -5.99 16.73
C GLY A 113 -14.04 -7.02 15.63
N TRP A 114 -13.98 -6.55 14.39
CA TRP A 114 -14.25 -7.31 13.18
C TRP A 114 -13.13 -7.13 12.17
N GLN A 115 -12.71 -8.24 11.57
CA GLN A 115 -11.91 -8.24 10.34
C GLN A 115 -12.84 -8.56 9.16
N LEU A 116 -12.84 -7.71 8.14
CA LEU A 116 -13.57 -7.95 6.91
C LEU A 116 -12.71 -8.72 5.93
N ASP A 117 -13.31 -9.70 5.25
CA ASP A 117 -12.62 -10.48 4.22
C ASP A 117 -11.27 -11.03 4.69
N ASN A 118 -10.38 -11.33 3.77
CA ASN A 118 -8.99 -11.63 4.06
C ASN A 118 -8.08 -11.21 2.91
N GLU A 119 -7.12 -10.33 3.20
CA GLU A 119 -6.13 -9.85 2.24
C GLU A 119 -6.81 -9.39 0.94
N PRO A 120 -7.82 -8.49 1.03
CA PRO A 120 -8.58 -8.08 -0.14
C PRO A 120 -7.67 -7.33 -1.10
N ALA A 121 -7.55 -7.87 -2.32
CA ALA A 121 -6.76 -7.27 -3.40
C ALA A 121 -7.67 -6.70 -4.48
N VAL A 122 -7.11 -5.85 -5.34
CA VAL A 122 -7.79 -5.40 -6.55
C VAL A 122 -8.05 -6.60 -7.46
N GLN A 123 -9.33 -6.88 -7.75
CA GLN A 123 -9.72 -7.99 -8.61
C GLN A 123 -9.82 -7.54 -10.07
N PHE A 124 -8.99 -8.12 -10.92
CA PHE A 124 -9.10 -8.00 -12.37
C PHE A 124 -10.02 -9.10 -12.90
N ASP A 125 -11.30 -8.78 -13.05
CA ASP A 125 -12.35 -9.73 -13.42
C ASP A 125 -12.89 -9.44 -14.82
N TYR A 126 -12.91 -10.44 -15.67
CA TYR A 126 -13.42 -10.40 -17.05
C TYR A 126 -14.78 -11.10 -17.18
N ASN A 127 -15.49 -11.24 -16.09
CA ASN A 127 -16.87 -11.74 -16.06
C ASN A 127 -17.81 -10.76 -16.77
N PRO A 128 -18.87 -11.21 -17.48
CA PRO A 128 -19.85 -10.32 -18.10
C PRO A 128 -20.51 -9.31 -17.15
N LYS A 129 -20.66 -9.64 -15.86
CA LYS A 129 -21.18 -8.69 -14.86
C LYS A 129 -20.17 -7.59 -14.54
N ALA A 130 -18.89 -7.93 -14.50
CA ALA A 130 -17.83 -6.93 -14.34
C ALA A 130 -17.76 -5.97 -15.55
N GLU A 131 -18.00 -6.47 -16.77
CA GLU A 131 -18.05 -5.61 -17.96
C GLU A 131 -19.22 -4.61 -17.90
N LEU A 132 -20.41 -5.05 -17.48
CA LEU A 132 -21.56 -4.15 -17.28
C LEU A 132 -21.27 -3.11 -16.20
N ALA A 133 -20.74 -3.54 -15.05
CA ALA A 133 -20.38 -2.64 -13.96
C ALA A 133 -19.27 -1.64 -14.38
N PHE A 134 -18.31 -2.06 -15.20
CA PHE A 134 -17.30 -1.16 -15.76
C PHE A 134 -17.91 -0.10 -16.67
N ARG A 135 -18.87 -0.46 -17.53
CA ARG A 135 -19.60 0.51 -18.36
C ARG A 135 -20.36 1.54 -17.51
N ASP A 136 -20.99 1.10 -16.42
CA ASP A 136 -21.68 1.99 -15.50
C ASP A 136 -20.71 2.92 -14.75
N PHE A 137 -19.57 2.40 -14.31
CA PHE A 137 -18.48 3.21 -13.76
C PHE A 137 -18.01 4.29 -14.75
N LEU A 138 -17.83 3.92 -16.02
CA LEU A 138 -17.43 4.87 -17.06
C LEU A 138 -18.51 5.91 -17.35
N ARG A 139 -19.80 5.51 -17.40
CA ARG A 139 -20.91 6.47 -17.53
C ARG A 139 -20.90 7.50 -16.40
N ALA A 140 -20.73 7.06 -15.18
CA ALA A 140 -20.64 7.96 -14.02
C ALA A 140 -19.42 8.88 -14.13
N LYS A 141 -18.24 8.34 -14.42
CA LYS A 141 -16.99 9.10 -14.51
C LYS A 141 -16.99 10.14 -15.62
N TYR A 142 -17.60 9.84 -16.76
CA TYR A 142 -17.62 10.70 -17.93
C TYR A 142 -18.96 11.41 -18.13
N ASN A 143 -19.79 11.56 -17.08
CA ASN A 143 -21.07 12.25 -17.09
C ASN A 143 -22.02 11.75 -18.20
N ASN A 144 -22.00 10.45 -18.48
CA ASN A 144 -22.74 9.79 -19.54
C ASN A 144 -22.53 10.42 -20.94
N ASN A 145 -21.34 10.99 -21.17
CA ASN A 145 -20.96 11.65 -22.41
C ASN A 145 -19.85 10.85 -23.11
N ILE A 146 -20.21 10.11 -24.16
CA ILE A 146 -19.27 9.26 -24.89
C ILE A 146 -18.18 10.07 -25.61
N GLN A 147 -18.46 11.29 -26.06
CA GLN A 147 -17.47 12.15 -26.69
C GLN A 147 -16.44 12.63 -25.67
N PHE A 148 -16.85 12.86 -24.42
CA PHE A 148 -15.91 13.17 -23.36
C PHE A 148 -14.97 11.99 -23.10
N LEU A 149 -15.49 10.77 -23.02
CA LEU A 149 -14.65 9.56 -22.89
C LEU A 149 -13.71 9.42 -24.10
N ASN A 150 -14.23 9.52 -25.33
CA ASN A 150 -13.42 9.42 -26.55
C ASN A 150 -12.28 10.43 -26.55
N ASN A 151 -12.54 11.67 -26.15
CA ASN A 151 -11.51 12.70 -26.05
C ASN A 151 -10.49 12.36 -24.94
N ALA A 152 -10.94 11.89 -23.78
CA ALA A 152 -10.07 11.54 -22.65
C ALA A 152 -9.17 10.34 -22.99
N TRP A 153 -9.69 9.34 -23.68
CA TRP A 153 -8.94 8.15 -24.08
C TRP A 153 -8.15 8.32 -25.39
N GLY A 154 -8.38 9.43 -26.13
CA GLY A 154 -7.72 9.68 -27.38
C GLY A 154 -8.09 8.69 -28.48
N THR A 155 -9.33 8.19 -28.49
CA THR A 155 -9.78 7.08 -29.35
C THR A 155 -9.85 7.41 -30.83
N ALA A 156 -9.72 8.69 -31.20
CA ALA A 156 -9.54 9.08 -32.60
C ALA A 156 -8.25 8.50 -33.19
N PHE A 157 -7.24 8.24 -32.36
CA PHE A 157 -6.02 7.59 -32.78
C PHE A 157 -6.28 6.12 -33.07
N TRP A 158 -5.91 5.66 -34.28
CA TRP A 158 -6.15 4.31 -34.79
C TRP A 158 -7.62 3.87 -34.88
N SER A 159 -8.55 4.84 -34.97
CA SER A 159 -9.98 4.58 -35.18
C SER A 159 -10.63 3.75 -34.07
N GLU A 160 -10.27 4.00 -32.83
CA GLU A 160 -10.81 3.31 -31.65
C GLU A 160 -12.06 3.99 -31.08
N ALA A 161 -12.62 5.03 -31.74
CA ALA A 161 -13.74 5.82 -31.23
C ALA A 161 -15.02 4.99 -31.06
N TYR A 162 -15.65 5.16 -29.90
CA TYR A 162 -16.92 4.52 -29.56
C TYR A 162 -18.09 5.44 -29.89
N SER A 163 -19.21 4.87 -30.37
CA SER A 163 -20.47 5.60 -30.57
C SER A 163 -21.37 5.55 -29.32
N SER A 164 -21.18 4.54 -28.46
CA SER A 164 -21.91 4.39 -27.20
C SER A 164 -21.07 3.67 -26.14
N PHE A 165 -21.44 3.80 -24.87
CA PHE A 165 -20.80 3.04 -23.78
C PHE A 165 -21.04 1.53 -23.90
N ASP A 166 -22.08 1.10 -24.62
CA ASP A 166 -22.42 -0.32 -24.78
C ASP A 166 -21.44 -1.06 -25.69
N GLU A 167 -20.67 -0.33 -26.52
CA GLU A 167 -19.61 -0.90 -27.34
C GLU A 167 -18.31 -1.16 -26.58
N ILE A 168 -18.16 -0.56 -25.38
CA ILE A 168 -16.94 -0.69 -24.60
C ILE A 168 -16.88 -2.08 -23.95
N THR A 169 -15.79 -2.77 -24.16
CA THR A 169 -15.47 -4.03 -23.47
C THR A 169 -14.39 -3.81 -22.41
N LEU A 170 -14.22 -4.79 -21.53
CA LEU A 170 -13.05 -4.81 -20.65
C LEU A 170 -11.76 -4.87 -21.47
N PRO A 171 -10.65 -4.23 -21.02
CA PRO A 171 -9.41 -4.24 -21.76
C PRO A 171 -8.85 -5.66 -21.84
N LYS A 172 -8.83 -6.22 -23.06
CA LYS A 172 -8.31 -7.54 -23.38
C LYS A 172 -7.16 -7.44 -24.37
N ARG A 173 -6.34 -8.48 -24.42
CA ARG A 173 -5.24 -8.56 -25.37
C ARG A 173 -5.73 -8.34 -26.79
N VAL A 174 -5.12 -7.37 -27.46
CA VAL A 174 -5.34 -7.04 -28.88
C VAL A 174 -4.08 -7.33 -29.69
N GLN A 175 -4.17 -7.23 -31.02
CA GLN A 175 -3.07 -7.57 -31.94
C GLN A 175 -1.80 -6.73 -31.66
N MET A 176 -1.96 -5.42 -31.43
CA MET A 176 -0.82 -4.51 -31.26
C MET A 176 -0.75 -3.97 -29.83
N PHE A 177 -1.34 -2.83 -29.58
CA PHE A 177 -1.26 -2.13 -28.29
C PHE A 177 -2.66 -1.87 -27.74
N MET A 178 -2.86 -2.15 -26.47
CA MET A 178 -4.08 -1.79 -25.76
C MET A 178 -4.08 -0.30 -25.42
N ASN A 179 -5.24 0.33 -25.45
CA ASN A 179 -5.41 1.71 -25.02
C ASN A 179 -5.08 1.83 -23.52
N HIS A 180 -3.99 2.53 -23.19
CA HIS A 180 -3.51 2.63 -21.81
C HIS A 180 -4.41 3.48 -20.91
N HIS A 181 -5.23 4.38 -21.47
CA HIS A 181 -6.24 5.14 -20.71
C HIS A 181 -7.38 4.22 -20.28
N GLN A 182 -7.85 3.33 -21.16
CA GLN A 182 -8.82 2.29 -20.82
C GLN A 182 -8.32 1.38 -19.70
N ILE A 183 -7.05 0.97 -19.77
CA ILE A 183 -6.44 0.12 -18.73
C ILE A 183 -6.36 0.85 -17.40
N LEU A 184 -6.00 2.13 -17.41
CA LEU A 184 -5.96 2.95 -16.20
C LEU A 184 -7.34 3.05 -15.55
N ASP A 185 -8.37 3.29 -16.35
CA ASP A 185 -9.76 3.34 -15.86
C ASP A 185 -10.27 1.98 -15.39
N TYR A 186 -9.84 0.89 -16.01
CA TYR A 186 -10.18 -0.44 -15.54
C TYR A 186 -9.52 -0.76 -14.18
N ARG A 187 -8.28 -0.35 -13.96
CA ARG A 187 -7.63 -0.47 -12.65
C ARG A 187 -8.35 0.36 -11.57
N ARG A 188 -8.77 1.58 -11.90
CA ARG A 188 -9.60 2.43 -11.03
C ARG A 188 -10.92 1.74 -10.67
N PHE A 189 -11.60 1.21 -11.68
CA PHE A 189 -12.84 0.46 -11.48
C PHE A 189 -12.61 -0.74 -10.56
N ALA A 190 -11.60 -1.57 -10.82
CA ALA A 190 -11.29 -2.75 -10.03
C ALA A 190 -10.98 -2.38 -8.56
N ALA A 191 -10.21 -1.32 -8.32
CA ALA A 191 -9.95 -0.81 -6.98
C ALA A 191 -11.23 -0.30 -6.29
N THR A 192 -12.10 0.40 -7.02
CA THR A 192 -13.40 0.87 -6.52
C THR A 192 -14.29 -0.32 -6.11
N GLN A 193 -14.36 -1.39 -6.91
CA GLN A 193 -15.16 -2.57 -6.57
C GLN A 193 -14.71 -3.21 -5.24
N THR A 194 -13.41 -3.31 -5.03
CA THR A 194 -12.85 -3.84 -3.77
C THR A 194 -13.19 -2.93 -2.58
N ASN A 195 -12.95 -1.64 -2.72
CA ASN A 195 -13.22 -0.66 -1.67
C ASN A 195 -14.72 -0.58 -1.32
N ASP A 196 -15.60 -0.58 -2.31
CA ASP A 196 -17.06 -0.56 -2.11
C ASP A 196 -17.53 -1.81 -1.37
N PHE A 197 -17.02 -2.99 -1.77
CA PHE A 197 -17.36 -4.25 -1.11
C PHE A 197 -16.97 -4.25 0.38
N LEU A 198 -15.82 -3.69 0.73
CA LEU A 198 -15.39 -3.54 2.12
C LEU A 198 -16.22 -2.48 2.87
N ASN A 199 -16.46 -1.33 2.26
CA ASN A 199 -17.27 -0.26 2.87
C ASN A 199 -18.69 -0.73 3.17
N GLU A 200 -19.33 -1.43 2.24
CA GLU A 200 -20.69 -1.95 2.41
C GLU A 200 -20.77 -2.99 3.51
N GLN A 201 -19.80 -3.91 3.61
CA GLN A 201 -19.68 -4.87 4.73
C GLN A 201 -19.54 -4.13 6.06
N CYS A 202 -18.64 -3.14 6.12
CA CYS A 202 -18.41 -2.35 7.33
C CYS A 202 -19.68 -1.64 7.80
N LEU A 203 -20.35 -0.93 6.89
CA LEU A 203 -21.58 -0.21 7.19
C LEU A 203 -22.71 -1.16 7.66
N LEU A 204 -22.77 -2.36 7.09
CA LEU A 204 -23.72 -3.39 7.51
C LEU A 204 -23.44 -3.88 8.94
N ILE A 205 -22.18 -4.22 9.26
CA ILE A 205 -21.80 -4.63 10.61
C ILE A 205 -22.10 -3.54 11.63
N LYS A 206 -21.76 -2.29 11.32
CA LYS A 206 -21.99 -1.14 12.21
C LYS A 206 -23.47 -0.85 12.52
N LYS A 207 -24.41 -1.43 11.79
CA LYS A 207 -25.84 -1.38 12.18
C LYS A 207 -26.10 -2.13 13.50
N TYR A 208 -25.37 -3.20 13.75
CA TYR A 208 -25.55 -4.11 14.89
C TYR A 208 -24.43 -4.00 15.92
N ALA A 209 -23.20 -3.73 15.51
CA ALA A 209 -21.98 -3.73 16.33
C ALA A 209 -21.51 -2.30 16.63
N LYS A 210 -22.22 -1.59 17.52
CA LYS A 210 -21.97 -0.16 17.79
C LYS A 210 -20.69 0.11 18.58
N ASN A 211 -20.25 -0.85 19.40
CA ASN A 211 -19.12 -0.71 20.33
C ASN A 211 -17.91 -1.58 19.91
N GLN A 212 -17.95 -2.14 18.72
CA GLN A 212 -16.90 -3.00 18.18
C GLN A 212 -16.30 -2.32 16.96
N TRP A 213 -14.98 -2.25 16.90
CA TRP A 213 -14.28 -1.67 15.74
C TRP A 213 -14.30 -2.62 14.54
N VAL A 214 -14.11 -2.08 13.35
CA VAL A 214 -14.07 -2.82 12.09
C VAL A 214 -12.82 -2.46 11.30
N THR A 215 -12.08 -3.46 10.86
CA THR A 215 -10.87 -3.34 10.05
C THR A 215 -10.81 -4.42 8.96
N THR A 216 -9.77 -4.43 8.15
CA THR A 216 -9.36 -5.55 7.28
C THR A 216 -7.84 -5.67 7.28
N ASN A 217 -7.29 -6.77 6.76
CA ASN A 217 -5.86 -7.02 6.69
C ASN A 217 -5.34 -6.90 5.26
N TYR A 218 -4.85 -5.72 4.88
CA TYR A 218 -4.20 -5.54 3.58
C TYR A 218 -2.80 -6.17 3.53
N ILE A 219 -2.42 -6.73 2.40
CA ILE A 219 -1.01 -6.98 2.10
C ILE A 219 -0.40 -5.63 1.69
N PRO A 220 0.68 -5.15 2.33
CA PRO A 220 1.30 -3.88 1.96
C PRO A 220 2.04 -4.00 0.61
N ASN A 221 1.32 -4.14 -0.43
CA ASN A 221 1.71 -3.93 -1.81
C ASN A 221 0.82 -2.81 -2.37
N TYR A 222 1.18 -2.21 -3.43
CA TYR A 222 0.63 -0.93 -3.87
C TYR A 222 -0.55 -1.04 -4.83
N ASP A 223 -1.00 -2.26 -5.10
CA ASP A 223 -2.12 -2.52 -6.00
C ASP A 223 -3.48 -2.61 -5.25
N GLU A 224 -3.49 -2.40 -3.94
CA GLU A 224 -4.67 -2.61 -3.08
C GLU A 224 -5.62 -1.42 -3.00
N GLY A 225 -5.56 -0.54 -3.97
CA GLY A 225 -6.45 0.61 -4.02
C GLY A 225 -5.84 1.88 -3.44
N HIS A 226 -6.63 2.91 -3.33
CA HIS A 226 -6.19 4.23 -2.88
C HIS A 226 -6.04 4.26 -1.36
N ILE A 227 -5.04 5.00 -0.87
CA ILE A 227 -4.94 5.33 0.54
C ILE A 227 -6.26 5.96 1.01
N GLY A 228 -6.91 5.33 1.99
CA GLY A 228 -8.20 5.79 2.49
C GLY A 228 -9.39 5.44 1.60
N GLY A 229 -9.24 4.55 0.61
CA GLY A 229 -10.33 4.07 -0.25
C GLY A 229 -11.43 3.30 0.49
N SER A 230 -11.19 2.88 1.73
CA SER A 230 -12.18 2.24 2.60
C SER A 230 -12.47 3.10 3.86
N PRO A 231 -13.08 4.29 3.71
CA PRO A 231 -13.28 5.25 4.80
C PRO A 231 -14.30 4.79 5.85
N ALA A 232 -15.12 3.79 5.57
CA ALA A 232 -16.08 3.24 6.53
C ALA A 232 -15.38 2.44 7.64
N LEU A 233 -14.19 1.90 7.40
CA LEU A 233 -13.40 1.20 8.42
C LEU A 233 -13.00 2.16 9.55
N ASP A 234 -12.93 1.64 10.78
CA ASP A 234 -12.44 2.43 11.91
C ASP A 234 -10.94 2.69 11.80
N PHE A 235 -10.21 1.73 11.27
CA PHE A 235 -8.80 1.82 10.89
C PHE A 235 -8.46 0.74 9.88
N GLN A 236 -7.32 0.89 9.21
CA GLN A 236 -6.79 -0.11 8.30
C GLN A 236 -5.65 -0.87 8.98
N SER A 237 -5.59 -2.18 8.74
CA SER A 237 -4.55 -3.05 9.26
C SER A 237 -3.84 -3.77 8.12
N TYR A 238 -2.73 -4.42 8.42
CA TYR A 238 -1.98 -5.15 7.41
C TYR A 238 -1.57 -6.55 7.87
N THR A 239 -1.21 -7.37 6.88
CA THR A 239 -0.52 -8.65 7.01
C THR A 239 0.94 -8.49 6.65
N ARG A 240 1.87 -9.09 7.40
CA ARG A 240 3.29 -9.05 7.04
C ARG A 240 4.01 -10.37 7.31
N TYR A 241 4.56 -10.89 6.21
CA TYR A 241 5.52 -11.98 6.23
C TYR A 241 6.89 -11.46 5.82
N MET A 242 7.93 -11.81 6.57
CA MET A 242 9.26 -11.24 6.42
C MET A 242 10.24 -12.18 5.74
N VAL A 243 10.05 -13.48 5.89
CA VAL A 243 10.97 -14.52 5.44
C VAL A 243 10.23 -15.52 4.56
N TYR A 244 10.32 -15.30 3.25
CA TYR A 244 9.77 -16.17 2.19
C TYR A 244 10.45 -15.82 0.86
N GLY A 245 10.68 -16.81 -0.02
CA GLY A 245 11.29 -16.57 -1.32
C GLY A 245 12.70 -15.98 -1.23
N ASP A 246 13.08 -15.22 -2.25
CA ASP A 246 14.37 -14.58 -2.42
C ASP A 246 14.42 -13.22 -1.71
N ASN A 247 13.99 -13.16 -0.47
CA ASN A 247 13.93 -11.91 0.27
C ASN A 247 15.30 -11.33 0.52
N GLU A 248 15.46 -10.07 0.14
CA GLU A 248 16.62 -9.27 0.45
C GLU A 248 16.70 -9.00 1.96
N GLY A 249 17.84 -9.30 2.53
CA GLY A 249 18.19 -8.95 3.90
C GLY A 249 19.64 -8.53 3.99
N ILE A 250 20.06 -8.02 5.13
CA ILE A 250 21.41 -7.52 5.35
C ILE A 250 22.38 -8.69 5.62
N GLY A 251 23.42 -8.80 4.80
CA GLY A 251 24.51 -9.79 4.95
C GLY A 251 24.09 -11.22 4.61
N ARG A 252 25.00 -12.17 4.77
CA ARG A 252 24.87 -13.57 4.35
C ARG A 252 23.63 -14.30 4.89
N ARG A 253 23.14 -13.91 6.07
CA ARG A 253 21.97 -14.53 6.71
C ARG A 253 20.73 -13.63 6.68
N GLY A 254 20.79 -12.49 6.00
CA GLY A 254 19.70 -11.52 5.94
C GLY A 254 18.38 -12.10 5.44
N TYR A 255 18.43 -13.04 4.51
CA TYR A 255 17.25 -13.73 4.01
C TYR A 255 16.43 -14.48 5.09
N ARG A 256 17.00 -14.71 6.29
CA ARG A 256 16.31 -15.31 7.45
C ARG A 256 15.77 -14.27 8.44
N VAL A 257 15.97 -12.99 8.15
CA VAL A 257 15.45 -11.86 8.94
C VAL A 257 14.51 -11.01 8.10
N GLY A 258 14.74 -10.97 6.79
CA GLY A 258 14.03 -10.14 5.83
C GLY A 258 14.57 -8.71 5.75
N ASN A 259 14.01 -7.91 4.85
CA ASN A 259 14.40 -6.51 4.69
C ASN A 259 13.89 -5.70 5.90
N PRO A 260 14.79 -5.04 6.65
CA PRO A 260 14.44 -4.35 7.89
C PRO A 260 13.47 -3.18 7.71
N LEU A 261 13.40 -2.60 6.52
CA LEU A 261 12.52 -1.48 6.24
C LEU A 261 11.08 -1.88 5.89
N ARG A 262 10.79 -3.15 5.62
CA ARG A 262 9.44 -3.59 5.22
C ARG A 262 8.37 -3.37 6.29
N ILE A 263 8.68 -3.62 7.55
CA ILE A 263 7.76 -3.35 8.67
C ILE A 263 7.64 -1.84 8.89
N ALA A 264 8.78 -1.12 8.91
CA ALA A 264 8.77 0.33 9.07
C ALA A 264 7.93 1.01 7.97
N TRP A 265 8.07 0.57 6.72
CA TRP A 265 7.26 1.05 5.60
C TRP A 265 5.76 0.81 5.82
N ALA A 266 5.37 -0.42 6.19
CA ALA A 266 3.97 -0.72 6.45
C ALA A 266 3.41 0.12 7.60
N ASN A 267 4.15 0.28 8.69
CA ASN A 267 3.77 1.15 9.79
C ASN A 267 3.54 2.61 9.33
N ASP A 268 4.49 3.16 8.57
CA ASP A 268 4.46 4.54 8.07
C ASP A 268 3.40 4.75 6.99
N PHE A 269 2.96 3.67 6.33
CA PHE A 269 1.88 3.69 5.35
C PHE A 269 0.49 3.65 6.01
N PHE A 270 0.26 2.73 6.95
CA PHE A 270 -1.07 2.53 7.53
C PHE A 270 -1.40 3.51 8.65
N ARG A 271 -0.42 3.87 9.48
CA ARG A 271 -0.62 4.82 10.59
C ARG A 271 -1.31 6.13 10.19
N PRO A 272 -0.90 6.84 9.14
CA PRO A 272 -1.46 8.17 8.84
C PRO A 272 -2.85 8.13 8.21
N ILE A 273 -3.38 6.97 7.83
CA ILE A 273 -4.70 6.89 7.19
C ILE A 273 -5.79 7.34 8.15
N GLN A 274 -5.91 6.69 9.31
CA GLN A 274 -6.91 7.01 10.36
C GLN A 274 -6.28 7.27 11.74
N GLY A 275 -4.96 7.41 11.81
CA GLY A 275 -4.25 7.72 13.06
C GLY A 275 -3.88 6.51 13.92
N THR A 276 -4.49 5.36 13.64
CA THR A 276 -4.21 4.08 14.30
C THR A 276 -4.18 2.95 13.28
N TYR A 277 -3.60 1.82 13.64
CA TYR A 277 -3.55 0.61 12.82
C TYR A 277 -3.21 -0.61 13.66
N GLY A 278 -3.45 -1.80 13.10
CA GLY A 278 -3.05 -3.08 13.66
C GLY A 278 -2.30 -3.96 12.68
N VAL A 279 -1.72 -5.02 13.17
CA VAL A 279 -1.18 -6.11 12.36
C VAL A 279 -2.04 -7.33 12.59
N MET A 280 -2.81 -7.73 11.57
CA MET A 280 -3.71 -8.87 11.67
C MET A 280 -3.01 -10.20 11.46
N GLU A 281 -1.91 -10.20 10.71
CA GLU A 281 -1.08 -11.38 10.56
C GLU A 281 0.40 -11.01 10.59
N LEU A 282 1.13 -11.55 11.56
CA LEU A 282 2.58 -11.49 11.60
C LEU A 282 3.15 -12.90 11.64
N GLN A 283 4.19 -13.12 10.87
CA GLN A 283 4.83 -14.43 10.68
C GLN A 283 5.34 -15.03 12.00
N PRO A 284 4.89 -16.24 12.41
CA PRO A 284 5.36 -16.88 13.64
C PRO A 284 6.56 -17.81 13.45
N GLY A 285 6.91 -18.13 12.20
CA GLY A 285 7.95 -19.10 11.88
C GLY A 285 8.06 -19.31 10.38
N GLN A 286 8.41 -20.55 9.95
CA GLN A 286 8.40 -20.88 8.54
C GLN A 286 7.00 -20.77 7.94
N VAL A 287 6.95 -20.26 6.72
CA VAL A 287 5.76 -20.37 5.86
C VAL A 287 5.93 -21.55 4.90
N ASN A 288 4.96 -21.80 4.01
CA ASN A 288 5.05 -22.91 3.04
C ASN A 288 4.69 -22.49 1.61
N TRP A 289 4.30 -21.26 1.41
CA TRP A 289 3.82 -20.73 0.12
C TRP A 289 4.86 -19.87 -0.62
N GLY A 290 5.99 -19.59 -0.02
CA GLY A 290 7.10 -18.91 -0.68
C GLY A 290 7.90 -19.86 -1.60
N SER A 291 8.69 -19.30 -2.51
CA SER A 291 9.58 -20.08 -3.39
C SER A 291 10.67 -20.82 -2.59
N ILE A 292 11.13 -20.24 -1.48
CA ILE A 292 12.03 -20.82 -0.48
C ILE A 292 11.52 -20.42 0.90
N ASN A 293 11.34 -21.38 1.79
CA ASN A 293 10.74 -21.14 3.10
C ASN A 293 11.72 -21.45 4.25
N PRO A 294 12.73 -20.61 4.48
CA PRO A 294 13.73 -20.86 5.51
C PRO A 294 13.17 -20.61 6.91
N GLN A 295 13.73 -21.27 7.90
CA GLN A 295 13.49 -20.94 9.31
C GLN A 295 14.04 -19.54 9.60
N PRO A 296 13.29 -18.63 10.22
CA PRO A 296 13.81 -17.36 10.73
C PRO A 296 14.98 -17.56 11.69
N LEU A 297 15.92 -16.63 11.71
CA LEU A 297 16.98 -16.63 12.71
C LEU A 297 16.39 -16.50 14.12
N PRO A 298 16.99 -17.13 15.14
CA PRO A 298 16.64 -16.87 16.53
C PRO A 298 16.69 -15.37 16.84
N GLY A 299 15.62 -14.83 17.40
CA GLY A 299 15.42 -13.42 17.69
C GLY A 299 14.76 -12.61 16.56
N ALA A 300 14.62 -13.15 15.35
CA ALA A 300 14.02 -12.43 14.23
C ALA A 300 12.53 -12.16 14.45
N VAL A 301 11.77 -13.14 14.90
CA VAL A 301 10.32 -13.00 15.16
C VAL A 301 10.07 -11.96 16.25
N ARG A 302 10.86 -12.00 17.32
CA ARG A 302 10.81 -11.01 18.41
C ARG A 302 11.17 -9.60 17.91
N LEU A 303 12.19 -9.48 17.06
CA LEU A 303 12.58 -8.20 16.45
C LEU A 303 11.44 -7.62 15.60
N TRP A 304 10.73 -8.43 14.82
CA TRP A 304 9.59 -7.97 14.02
C TRP A 304 8.48 -7.41 14.89
N MET A 305 8.13 -8.10 16.00
CA MET A 305 7.12 -7.60 16.93
C MET A 305 7.52 -6.27 17.57
N TRP A 306 8.79 -6.11 17.97
CA TRP A 306 9.30 -4.84 18.48
C TRP A 306 9.27 -3.74 17.42
N SER A 307 9.55 -4.06 16.15
CA SER A 307 9.47 -3.09 15.04
C SER A 307 8.04 -2.64 14.77
N VAL A 308 7.07 -3.56 14.84
CA VAL A 308 5.64 -3.24 14.74
C VAL A 308 5.21 -2.35 15.89
N PHE A 309 5.55 -2.73 17.13
CA PHE A 309 5.22 -1.93 18.32
C PHE A 309 5.84 -0.53 18.27
N ALA A 310 7.13 -0.43 17.93
CA ALA A 310 7.82 0.85 17.84
C ALA A 310 7.15 1.82 16.86
N GLY A 311 6.66 1.32 15.72
CA GLY A 311 5.95 2.11 14.73
C GLY A 311 4.56 2.61 15.14
N GLY A 312 4.04 2.18 16.30
CA GLY A 312 2.79 2.70 16.86
C GLY A 312 1.56 1.81 16.68
N SER A 313 1.73 0.53 16.29
CA SER A 313 0.60 -0.42 16.17
C SER A 313 -0.11 -0.63 17.50
N ASP A 314 -1.44 -0.69 17.49
CA ASP A 314 -2.25 -0.91 18.69
C ASP A 314 -2.31 -2.39 19.09
N PHE A 315 -2.19 -3.31 18.11
CA PHE A 315 -2.18 -4.74 18.37
C PHE A 315 -1.39 -5.52 17.32
N ILE A 316 -1.01 -6.74 17.69
CA ILE A 316 -0.31 -7.69 16.84
C ILE A 316 -1.02 -9.04 16.92
N CYS A 317 -1.60 -9.49 15.83
CA CYS A 317 -2.06 -10.85 15.64
C CYS A 317 -0.99 -11.68 14.93
N THR A 318 -1.15 -12.98 14.99
CA THR A 318 -0.30 -13.92 14.24
C THR A 318 -1.16 -14.88 13.43
N TYR A 319 -0.68 -15.28 12.30
CA TYR A 319 -1.22 -16.39 11.56
C TYR A 319 -0.13 -17.47 11.49
N ARG A 320 -0.29 -18.60 12.19
CA ARG A 320 -1.48 -19.04 12.94
C ARG A 320 -1.08 -19.58 14.31
N TYR A 321 -2.08 -19.87 15.17
CA TYR A 321 -1.78 -20.40 16.51
C TYR A 321 -1.25 -21.85 16.45
N ARG A 322 -1.94 -22.78 15.78
CA ARG A 322 -1.52 -24.18 15.64
C ARG A 322 -1.13 -24.50 14.21
N GLN A 323 0.01 -25.17 14.02
CA GLN A 323 0.39 -25.71 12.72
C GLN A 323 -0.66 -26.71 12.22
N PRO A 324 -1.17 -26.59 10.98
CA PRO A 324 -2.22 -27.46 10.47
C PRO A 324 -1.72 -28.89 10.19
N LEU A 325 -2.62 -29.83 10.35
CA LEU A 325 -2.35 -31.24 10.08
C LEU A 325 -2.58 -31.61 8.61
N TYR A 326 -3.35 -30.81 7.89
CA TYR A 326 -3.81 -31.06 6.52
C TYR A 326 -4.08 -29.75 5.79
N GLY A 327 -4.37 -29.85 4.51
CA GLY A 327 -4.63 -28.68 3.64
C GLY A 327 -3.34 -28.14 3.03
N THR A 328 -3.49 -27.05 2.30
CA THR A 328 -2.39 -26.46 1.53
C THR A 328 -1.28 -25.87 2.39
N GLU A 329 -1.54 -25.59 3.66
CA GLU A 329 -0.62 -24.91 4.59
C GLU A 329 -0.01 -25.84 5.65
N GLN A 330 0.10 -27.12 5.40
CA GLN A 330 0.63 -28.10 6.38
C GLN A 330 2.01 -27.76 6.93
N TYR A 331 2.86 -27.09 6.14
CA TYR A 331 4.20 -26.68 6.56
C TYR A 331 4.25 -25.23 7.07
N HIS A 332 3.09 -24.56 7.18
CA HIS A 332 3.03 -23.25 7.80
C HIS A 332 3.09 -23.38 9.33
N TYR A 333 4.18 -22.93 9.93
CA TYR A 333 4.36 -23.00 11.38
C TYR A 333 3.33 -22.15 12.12
N GLY A 334 2.94 -22.65 13.29
CA GLY A 334 2.13 -21.90 14.26
C GLY A 334 2.95 -21.47 15.48
N ILE A 335 2.28 -20.86 16.42
CA ILE A 335 2.80 -20.61 17.77
C ILE A 335 3.08 -21.96 18.48
N VAL A 336 2.20 -22.93 18.24
CA VAL A 336 2.39 -24.32 18.67
C VAL A 336 2.43 -25.26 17.46
N GLY A 337 3.09 -26.38 17.64
CA GLY A 337 3.26 -27.42 16.61
C GLY A 337 1.97 -28.16 16.27
N THR A 338 2.11 -29.22 15.47
CA THR A 338 1.00 -30.07 15.01
C THR A 338 0.27 -30.79 16.16
N ASP A 339 0.94 -31.05 17.29
CA ASP A 339 0.33 -31.59 18.50
C ASP A 339 -0.61 -30.60 19.22
N GLY A 340 -0.56 -29.33 18.86
CA GLY A 340 -1.36 -28.26 19.45
C GLY A 340 -0.90 -27.78 20.82
N VAL A 341 0.23 -28.29 21.32
CA VAL A 341 0.74 -28.05 22.68
C VAL A 341 2.20 -27.57 22.69
N THR A 342 3.07 -28.24 21.94
CA THR A 342 4.50 -27.92 21.92
C THR A 342 4.74 -26.54 21.32
N VAL A 343 5.27 -25.60 22.12
CA VAL A 343 5.58 -24.23 21.69
C VAL A 343 6.75 -24.26 20.72
N THR A 344 6.55 -23.70 19.53
CA THR A 344 7.57 -23.62 18.47
C THR A 344 8.66 -22.59 18.82
N PRO A 345 9.80 -22.58 18.11
CA PRO A 345 10.81 -21.53 18.32
C PRO A 345 10.25 -20.12 18.20
N GLY A 346 9.43 -19.84 17.17
CA GLY A 346 8.79 -18.54 17.03
C GLY A 346 7.74 -18.27 18.13
N GLY A 347 7.00 -19.30 18.54
CA GLY A 347 6.06 -19.21 19.67
C GLY A 347 6.74 -18.79 20.97
N LYS A 348 7.97 -19.28 21.24
CA LYS A 348 8.77 -18.84 22.39
C LYS A 348 9.20 -17.38 22.28
N GLU A 349 9.45 -16.89 21.09
CA GLU A 349 9.76 -15.47 20.86
C GLU A 349 8.53 -14.58 21.06
N TYR A 350 7.32 -15.03 20.68
CA TYR A 350 6.06 -14.38 21.02
C TYR A 350 5.85 -14.32 22.54
N GLU A 351 6.02 -15.42 23.24
CA GLU A 351 5.94 -15.46 24.71
C GLU A 351 6.92 -14.48 25.38
N THR A 352 8.15 -14.43 24.86
CA THR A 352 9.18 -13.52 25.36
C THR A 352 8.78 -12.07 25.13
N PHE A 353 8.35 -11.71 23.92
CA PHE A 353 7.88 -10.35 23.62
C PHE A 353 6.69 -9.95 24.48
N ILE A 354 5.71 -10.84 24.69
CA ILE A 354 4.54 -10.56 25.52
C ILE A 354 4.97 -10.25 26.98
N LYS A 355 5.92 -10.99 27.53
CA LYS A 355 6.47 -10.72 28.87
C LYS A 355 7.16 -9.36 28.93
N GLU A 356 7.95 -9.04 27.92
CA GLU A 356 8.67 -7.76 27.83
C GLU A 356 7.74 -6.57 27.68
N ILE A 357 6.70 -6.69 26.83
CA ILE A 357 5.73 -5.60 26.63
C ILE A 357 4.88 -5.37 27.89
N ARG A 358 4.54 -6.44 28.61
CA ARG A 358 3.85 -6.32 29.90
C ARG A 358 4.71 -5.64 30.97
N GLU A 359 6.00 -5.90 30.99
CA GLU A 359 6.92 -5.22 31.88
C GLU A 359 7.09 -3.74 31.48
N LEU A 360 7.26 -3.46 30.20
CA LEU A 360 7.34 -2.10 29.68
C LEU A 360 6.10 -1.28 30.05
N ARG A 361 4.90 -1.85 29.90
CA ARG A 361 3.62 -1.18 30.23
C ARG A 361 3.54 -0.69 31.67
N LYS A 362 4.28 -1.28 32.63
CA LYS A 362 4.32 -0.80 34.01
C LYS A 362 5.08 0.52 34.18
N HIS A 363 6.01 0.80 33.30
CA HIS A 363 6.93 1.94 33.37
C HIS A 363 6.75 2.94 32.24
N TYR A 364 5.93 2.61 31.26
CA TYR A 364 5.74 3.42 30.06
C TYR A 364 4.79 4.59 30.31
N ALA A 365 5.26 5.81 30.00
CA ALA A 365 4.46 7.04 30.09
C ALA A 365 4.04 7.51 28.67
N PRO A 366 2.85 7.11 28.18
CA PRO A 366 2.48 7.29 26.76
C PRO A 366 2.12 8.73 26.37
N ARG A 367 2.32 9.73 27.24
CA ARG A 367 1.89 11.11 27.02
C ARG A 367 3.03 12.13 26.98
N GLU A 368 4.26 11.70 26.90
CA GLU A 368 5.38 12.61 26.73
C GLU A 368 5.38 13.19 25.32
N ALA A 369 5.59 14.51 25.21
CA ALA A 369 5.71 15.16 23.91
C ALA A 369 6.93 14.60 23.16
N LYS A 370 6.75 14.33 21.87
CA LYS A 370 7.87 13.95 21.00
C LYS A 370 8.92 15.06 20.97
N PRO A 371 10.22 14.74 20.95
CA PRO A 371 11.29 15.74 20.85
C PRO A 371 11.12 16.67 19.65
N ALA A 372 11.38 17.96 19.87
CA ALA A 372 11.21 18.97 18.83
C ALA A 372 12.10 18.72 17.60
N ASP A 373 13.32 18.24 17.81
CA ASP A 373 14.25 17.88 16.73
C ASP A 373 13.77 16.65 15.94
N TYR A 374 13.07 15.71 16.57
CA TYR A 374 12.43 14.58 15.90
C TYR A 374 11.27 15.07 15.03
N LEU A 375 10.40 15.93 15.59
CA LEU A 375 9.28 16.50 14.84
C LEU A 375 9.72 17.42 13.70
N ALA A 376 10.84 18.13 13.85
CA ALA A 376 11.41 18.97 12.80
C ALA A 376 11.81 18.15 11.55
N ARG A 377 12.16 16.87 11.73
CA ARG A 377 12.45 15.93 10.62
C ARG A 377 11.22 15.28 10.00
N ARG A 378 10.02 15.51 10.55
CA ARG A 378 8.80 14.86 10.05
C ARG A 378 8.58 15.16 8.57
N THR A 379 8.48 14.09 7.79
CA THR A 379 8.39 14.19 6.33
C THR A 379 7.22 13.36 5.82
N ALA A 380 6.44 13.95 4.92
CA ALA A 380 5.42 13.23 4.18
C ALA A 380 5.96 12.77 2.82
N ILE A 381 5.61 11.56 2.43
CA ILE A 381 5.72 11.07 1.06
C ILE A 381 4.31 11.02 0.49
N LEU A 382 4.05 11.82 -0.55
CA LEU A 382 2.78 11.73 -1.28
C LEU A 382 2.72 10.43 -2.06
N PHE A 383 1.64 9.70 -1.86
CA PHE A 383 1.41 8.43 -2.52
C PHE A 383 0.01 8.37 -3.12
N ASN A 384 -0.04 8.04 -4.41
CA ASN A 384 -1.25 7.68 -5.13
C ASN A 384 -0.90 6.52 -6.08
N PRO A 385 -1.49 5.33 -5.93
CA PRO A 385 -1.15 4.16 -6.75
C PRO A 385 -1.41 4.38 -8.24
N GLU A 386 -2.30 5.30 -8.61
CA GLU A 386 -2.57 5.61 -10.01
C GLU A 386 -1.34 6.09 -10.77
N ASN A 387 -0.40 6.76 -10.09
CA ASN A 387 0.88 7.16 -10.68
C ASN A 387 1.69 5.94 -11.12
N SER A 388 1.79 4.94 -10.25
CA SER A 388 2.47 3.67 -10.58
C SER A 388 1.74 2.93 -11.70
N TRP A 389 0.41 2.87 -11.65
CA TRP A 389 -0.38 2.22 -12.70
C TRP A 389 -0.22 2.88 -14.07
N SER A 390 -0.19 4.22 -14.11
CA SER A 390 0.03 4.97 -15.36
C SER A 390 1.45 4.78 -15.90
N ILE A 391 2.46 4.89 -15.03
CA ILE A 391 3.87 4.72 -15.41
C ILE A 391 4.13 3.30 -15.89
N GLU A 392 3.61 2.28 -15.21
CA GLU A 392 3.81 0.87 -15.53
C GLU A 392 3.39 0.53 -16.97
N ARG A 393 2.36 1.17 -17.48
CA ARG A 393 1.89 0.98 -18.86
C ARG A 393 2.77 1.65 -19.91
N GLN A 394 3.52 2.67 -19.52
CA GLN A 394 4.40 3.43 -20.41
C GLN A 394 5.71 3.76 -19.69
N LYS A 395 6.41 2.74 -19.22
CA LYS A 395 7.68 2.89 -18.48
C LYS A 395 8.72 3.68 -19.25
N GLN A 396 8.75 3.54 -20.56
CA GLN A 396 9.77 4.02 -21.49
C GLN A 396 11.14 3.37 -21.27
N ASN A 397 11.47 2.96 -20.05
CA ASN A 397 12.66 2.20 -19.72
C ASN A 397 12.25 0.92 -18.98
N ARG A 398 12.69 -0.26 -19.48
CA ARG A 398 12.34 -1.56 -18.90
C ARG A 398 12.80 -1.75 -17.46
N THR A 399 13.84 -1.03 -17.06
CA THR A 399 14.43 -1.11 -15.71
C THR A 399 13.82 -0.10 -14.73
N TRP A 400 12.91 0.79 -15.19
CA TRP A 400 12.21 1.68 -14.28
C TRP A 400 11.33 0.89 -13.32
N ASP A 401 11.45 1.21 -12.04
CA ASP A 401 10.58 0.71 -10.99
C ASP A 401 10.20 1.89 -10.07
N THR A 402 8.93 2.24 -10.08
CA THR A 402 8.40 3.37 -9.28
C THR A 402 8.56 3.13 -7.79
N PHE A 403 8.52 1.88 -7.36
CA PHE A 403 8.71 1.47 -5.99
C PHE A 403 10.13 1.72 -5.53
N VAL A 404 11.10 1.19 -6.30
CA VAL A 404 12.54 1.38 -6.05
C VAL A 404 12.86 2.88 -6.05
N HIS A 405 12.23 3.67 -6.94
CA HIS A 405 12.40 5.12 -6.94
C HIS A 405 11.93 5.76 -5.62
N ILE A 406 10.73 5.42 -5.14
CA ILE A 406 10.20 5.92 -3.86
C ILE A 406 11.06 5.45 -2.68
N GLU A 407 11.50 4.19 -2.70
CA GLU A 407 12.31 3.60 -1.62
C GLU A 407 13.64 4.32 -1.41
N LYS A 408 14.27 4.89 -2.45
CA LYS A 408 15.50 5.70 -2.32
C LYS A 408 15.32 6.86 -1.36
N TYR A 409 14.20 7.57 -1.46
CA TYR A 409 13.85 8.68 -0.56
C TYR A 409 13.47 8.15 0.82
N TYR A 410 12.60 7.16 0.89
CA TYR A 410 12.15 6.57 2.15
C TYR A 410 13.32 6.05 3.00
N ARG A 411 14.18 5.23 2.41
CA ARG A 411 15.37 4.67 3.06
C ARG A 411 16.29 5.77 3.61
N THR A 412 16.46 6.83 2.86
CA THR A 412 17.26 7.98 3.28
C THR A 412 16.65 8.68 4.48
N LEU A 413 15.34 8.97 4.45
CA LEU A 413 14.63 9.60 5.56
C LEU A 413 14.72 8.75 6.84
N LYS A 414 14.55 7.44 6.74
CA LYS A 414 14.70 6.54 7.90
C LYS A 414 16.13 6.57 8.45
N SER A 415 17.17 6.67 7.60
CA SER A 415 18.55 6.83 8.04
C SER A 415 18.82 8.17 8.75
N PHE A 416 18.02 9.19 8.47
CA PHE A 416 18.07 10.50 9.15
C PHE A 416 17.35 10.50 10.51
N GLY A 417 16.74 9.38 10.91
CA GLY A 417 15.88 9.31 12.09
C GLY A 417 14.62 10.15 11.95
N ALA A 418 14.12 10.31 10.73
CA ALA A 418 12.90 11.06 10.45
C ALA A 418 11.65 10.20 10.66
N PRO A 419 10.61 10.73 11.32
CA PRO A 419 9.27 10.17 11.22
C PRO A 419 8.73 10.41 9.81
N VAL A 420 8.27 9.35 9.17
CA VAL A 420 7.75 9.38 7.81
C VAL A 420 6.28 8.99 7.81
N ASP A 421 5.46 9.67 7.03
CA ASP A 421 4.08 9.32 6.77
C ASP A 421 3.84 9.25 5.27
N PHE A 422 3.28 8.14 4.77
CA PHE A 422 2.72 8.09 3.43
C PHE A 422 1.33 8.66 3.45
N ILE A 423 1.09 9.72 2.68
CA ILE A 423 -0.19 10.42 2.69
C ILE A 423 -0.77 10.58 1.29
N SER A 424 -2.10 10.62 1.21
CA SER A 424 -2.79 11.03 -0.01
C SER A 424 -2.76 12.56 -0.17
N GLU A 425 -3.01 13.02 -1.37
CA GLU A 425 -3.14 14.46 -1.67
C GLU A 425 -4.31 15.14 -0.95
N ALA A 426 -5.26 14.37 -0.40
CA ALA A 426 -6.38 14.92 0.38
C ALA A 426 -5.94 15.43 1.78
N LYS A 427 -4.82 14.93 2.32
CA LYS A 427 -4.31 15.36 3.63
C LYS A 427 -3.79 16.81 3.60
N ASN A 428 -3.78 17.42 4.78
CA ASN A 428 -3.22 18.76 4.95
C ASN A 428 -1.68 18.70 4.92
N LEU A 429 -1.06 19.35 3.93
CA LEU A 429 0.39 19.35 3.79
C LEU A 429 1.09 20.22 4.85
N SER A 430 0.40 21.20 5.43
CA SER A 430 1.01 22.11 6.42
C SER A 430 1.40 21.42 7.73
N ASP A 431 0.93 20.19 7.95
CA ASP A 431 1.30 19.39 9.11
C ASP A 431 2.73 18.82 9.01
N TYR A 432 3.38 19.01 7.86
CA TYR A 432 4.70 18.47 7.55
C TYR A 432 5.69 19.57 7.16
N PRO A 433 6.84 19.66 7.84
CA PRO A 433 7.93 20.57 7.43
C PRO A 433 8.46 20.30 6.03
N VAL A 434 8.50 19.03 5.63
CA VAL A 434 8.99 18.57 4.34
C VAL A 434 7.98 17.61 3.70
N VAL A 435 7.71 17.80 2.42
CA VAL A 435 6.86 16.92 1.60
C VAL A 435 7.62 16.48 0.36
N ILE A 436 7.59 15.20 0.05
CA ILE A 436 8.18 14.63 -1.17
C ILE A 436 7.06 14.04 -2.03
N ALA A 437 7.03 14.37 -3.31
CA ALA A 437 6.12 13.79 -4.31
C ALA A 437 6.94 13.02 -5.37
N PRO A 438 7.32 11.76 -5.11
CA PRO A 438 8.20 11.00 -5.99
C PRO A 438 7.45 10.48 -7.21
N ALA A 439 7.94 10.80 -8.41
CA ALA A 439 7.35 10.41 -9.70
C ALA A 439 5.81 10.57 -9.76
N TYR A 440 5.32 11.69 -9.25
CA TYR A 440 3.89 11.99 -9.13
C TYR A 440 3.31 12.42 -10.49
N GLN A 441 3.14 11.43 -11.40
CA GLN A 441 2.92 11.66 -12.83
C GLN A 441 1.58 12.31 -13.15
N LEU A 442 0.51 11.88 -12.46
CA LEU A 442 -0.85 12.35 -12.72
C LEU A 442 -1.16 13.56 -11.84
N ALA A 443 -1.34 14.72 -12.45
CA ALA A 443 -1.64 15.95 -11.75
C ALA A 443 -2.69 16.78 -12.49
N ASP A 444 -3.23 17.75 -11.80
CA ASP A 444 -4.08 18.81 -12.35
C ASP A 444 -3.69 20.16 -11.75
N LYS A 445 -4.35 21.19 -12.22
CA LYS A 445 -4.11 22.55 -11.72
C LYS A 445 -4.39 22.66 -10.22
N GLU A 446 -5.41 21.98 -9.70
CA GLU A 446 -5.78 22.05 -8.28
C GLU A 446 -4.65 21.52 -7.39
N LEU A 447 -4.07 20.39 -7.75
CA LEU A 447 -2.94 19.82 -7.02
C LEU A 447 -1.71 20.72 -7.07
N VAL A 448 -1.39 21.27 -8.25
CA VAL A 448 -0.25 22.20 -8.41
C VAL A 448 -0.47 23.49 -7.62
N ASP A 449 -1.69 24.03 -7.59
CA ASP A 449 -2.05 25.18 -6.76
C ASP A 449 -1.91 24.87 -5.26
N LYS A 450 -2.30 23.68 -4.83
CA LYS A 450 -2.12 23.19 -3.46
C LYS A 450 -0.64 23.11 -3.08
N TRP A 451 0.19 22.54 -3.94
CA TRP A 451 1.64 22.50 -3.75
C TRP A 451 2.24 23.91 -3.69
N THR A 452 1.82 24.79 -4.60
CA THR A 452 2.28 26.18 -4.64
C THR A 452 1.92 26.92 -3.35
N SER A 453 0.70 26.75 -2.86
CA SER A 453 0.24 27.34 -1.60
C SER A 453 1.04 26.81 -0.40
N TYR A 454 1.28 25.50 -0.35
CA TYR A 454 2.10 24.90 0.70
C TYR A 454 3.50 25.52 0.75
N VAL A 455 4.17 25.63 -0.41
CA VAL A 455 5.52 26.20 -0.48
C VAL A 455 5.50 27.69 -0.12
N LYS A 456 4.59 28.48 -0.69
CA LYS A 456 4.52 29.92 -0.39
C LYS A 456 4.29 30.24 1.09
N ASN A 457 3.62 29.33 1.81
CA ASN A 457 3.34 29.47 3.24
C ASN A 457 4.46 28.93 4.16
N GLY A 458 5.55 28.40 3.61
CA GLY A 458 6.74 28.00 4.38
C GLY A 458 7.06 26.51 4.34
N GLY A 459 6.28 25.72 3.60
CA GLY A 459 6.57 24.30 3.38
C GLY A 459 7.75 24.07 2.44
N ASN A 460 8.40 22.93 2.57
CA ASN A 460 9.54 22.55 1.73
C ASN A 460 9.13 21.32 0.90
N LEU A 461 9.00 21.52 -0.40
CA LEU A 461 8.52 20.52 -1.34
C LEU A 461 9.67 19.97 -2.18
N ILE A 462 9.70 18.66 -2.33
CA ILE A 462 10.59 17.96 -3.26
C ILE A 462 9.71 17.29 -4.30
N LEU A 463 9.88 17.66 -5.55
CA LEU A 463 9.31 16.97 -6.71
C LEU A 463 10.44 16.24 -7.42
N THR A 464 10.11 15.07 -7.99
CA THR A 464 11.11 14.29 -8.71
C THR A 464 10.76 14.17 -10.19
N CYS A 465 11.65 13.61 -10.96
CA CYS A 465 11.43 13.30 -12.38
C CYS A 465 10.08 12.58 -12.59
N ARG A 466 9.49 12.75 -13.75
CA ARG A 466 8.17 12.23 -14.15
C ARG A 466 6.98 12.85 -13.41
N THR A 467 7.17 13.90 -12.61
CA THR A 467 6.07 14.57 -11.91
C THR A 467 5.25 15.45 -12.86
N ALA A 468 3.91 15.39 -12.74
CA ALA A 468 2.94 16.21 -13.47
C ALA A 468 3.12 16.19 -15.00
N GLN A 469 3.52 15.05 -15.53
CA GLN A 469 3.66 14.85 -16.97
C GLN A 469 2.32 14.65 -17.68
N LYS A 470 1.30 14.19 -16.95
CA LYS A 470 0.00 13.84 -17.49
C LYS A 470 -1.12 14.41 -16.62
N ASP A 471 -2.26 14.67 -17.25
CA ASP A 471 -3.49 15.01 -16.55
C ASP A 471 -4.10 13.78 -15.82
N ARG A 472 -5.22 13.99 -15.13
CA ARG A 472 -5.91 12.91 -14.38
C ARG A 472 -6.48 11.80 -15.27
N TYR A 473 -6.58 12.01 -16.57
CA TYR A 473 -6.99 11.01 -17.55
C TYR A 473 -5.81 10.27 -18.17
N GLY A 474 -4.58 10.62 -17.78
CA GLY A 474 -3.36 10.04 -18.33
C GLY A 474 -2.92 10.64 -19.67
N ARG A 475 -3.45 11.81 -20.06
CA ARG A 475 -3.08 12.54 -21.28
C ARG A 475 -1.91 13.47 -21.03
N LEU A 476 -1.05 13.61 -22.03
CA LEU A 476 -0.06 14.69 -22.07
C LEU A 476 -0.78 16.03 -22.29
N PRO A 477 -0.36 17.13 -21.65
CA PRO A 477 -0.94 18.45 -21.88
C PRO A 477 -0.62 18.95 -23.30
N GLU A 478 -1.50 19.78 -23.86
CA GLU A 478 -1.26 20.51 -25.09
C GLU A 478 -0.35 21.73 -24.84
N ALA A 479 0.82 21.49 -24.28
CA ALA A 479 1.77 22.50 -23.83
C ALA A 479 3.17 21.87 -23.76
N PRO A 480 4.25 22.63 -23.68
CA PRO A 480 5.60 22.07 -23.54
C PRO A 480 5.67 21.06 -22.39
N PHE A 481 6.46 20.02 -22.59
CA PHE A 481 6.63 18.94 -21.62
C PHE A 481 7.10 19.49 -20.26
N GLY A 482 6.47 19.05 -19.16
CA GLY A 482 6.76 19.57 -17.82
C GLY A 482 6.16 20.92 -17.47
N SER A 483 5.49 21.60 -18.41
CA SER A 483 4.98 22.98 -18.23
C SER A 483 3.94 23.12 -17.11
N MET A 484 3.24 22.05 -16.73
CA MET A 484 2.24 22.09 -15.66
C MET A 484 2.84 22.56 -14.31
N ILE A 485 4.09 22.19 -14.03
CA ILE A 485 4.80 22.57 -12.79
C ILE A 485 5.79 23.73 -12.97
N THR A 486 5.99 24.25 -14.18
CA THR A 486 6.87 25.40 -14.42
C THR A 486 6.51 26.61 -13.53
N PRO A 487 5.23 26.98 -13.29
CA PRO A 487 4.90 28.07 -12.40
C PRO A 487 5.39 27.87 -10.95
N LEU A 488 5.49 26.62 -10.51
CA LEU A 488 5.96 26.25 -9.17
C LEU A 488 7.49 26.12 -9.12
N THR A 489 8.07 25.33 -10.02
CA THR A 489 9.51 25.04 -10.01
C THR A 489 10.35 26.13 -10.66
N GLY A 490 9.78 26.84 -11.62
CA GLY A 490 10.46 27.76 -12.51
C GLY A 490 11.21 27.05 -13.66
N ASN A 491 11.34 25.74 -13.61
CA ASN A 491 12.05 24.99 -14.64
C ASN A 491 11.21 24.88 -15.91
N GLU A 492 11.83 25.11 -17.05
CA GLU A 492 11.43 24.56 -18.33
C GLU A 492 12.17 23.24 -18.55
N MET A 493 11.63 22.35 -19.35
CA MET A 493 12.24 21.08 -19.67
C MET A 493 12.46 20.98 -21.18
N ASP A 494 13.72 20.87 -21.59
CA ASP A 494 14.05 20.77 -23.00
C ASP A 494 13.65 19.40 -23.57
N PHE A 495 14.06 18.33 -22.90
CA PHE A 495 13.72 16.96 -23.22
C PHE A 495 14.02 16.03 -22.03
N TYR A 496 13.64 14.78 -22.14
CA TYR A 496 14.09 13.73 -21.23
C TYR A 496 14.92 12.69 -21.99
N ASP A 497 15.80 12.00 -21.28
CA ASP A 497 16.65 10.96 -21.84
C ASP A 497 16.64 9.68 -20.98
N LEU A 498 16.95 8.58 -21.65
CA LEU A 498 16.96 7.23 -21.10
C LEU A 498 18.23 6.54 -21.63
N LEU A 499 18.98 5.92 -20.73
CA LEU A 499 20.25 5.30 -21.10
C LEU A 499 20.15 3.78 -21.02
N LEU A 500 21.01 3.12 -21.78
CA LEU A 500 21.14 1.68 -21.67
C LEU A 500 21.79 1.31 -20.33
N PRO A 501 21.36 0.22 -19.68
CA PRO A 501 22.00 -0.23 -18.44
C PRO A 501 23.50 -0.46 -18.57
N GLU A 502 23.96 -0.84 -19.76
CA GLU A 502 25.35 -1.09 -20.11
C GLU A 502 26.18 0.20 -20.31
N ASN A 503 25.50 1.32 -20.57
CA ASN A 503 26.10 2.63 -20.80
C ASN A 503 25.45 3.69 -19.92
N PRO A 504 25.64 3.61 -18.59
CA PRO A 504 25.08 4.57 -17.68
C PRO A 504 25.74 5.95 -17.80
N GLY A 505 24.95 6.99 -17.60
CA GLY A 505 25.44 8.36 -17.50
C GLY A 505 25.89 8.73 -16.10
N THR A 506 26.45 9.91 -15.99
CA THR A 506 26.92 10.48 -14.73
C THR A 506 26.24 11.81 -14.46
N VAL A 507 25.92 12.04 -13.19
CA VAL A 507 25.50 13.34 -12.65
C VAL A 507 26.50 13.77 -11.59
N VAL A 508 26.85 15.04 -11.58
CA VAL A 508 27.83 15.63 -10.63
C VAL A 508 27.13 16.59 -9.69
N MET A 509 27.33 16.41 -8.39
CA MET A 509 26.85 17.31 -7.35
C MET A 509 27.99 17.56 -6.33
N ASP A 510 28.33 18.82 -6.08
CA ASP A 510 29.38 19.22 -5.15
C ASP A 510 30.72 18.47 -5.39
N GLY A 511 31.07 18.21 -6.67
CA GLY A 511 32.28 17.50 -7.09
C GLY A 511 32.24 15.98 -6.97
N LYS A 512 31.13 15.39 -6.53
CA LYS A 512 30.92 13.96 -6.40
C LYS A 512 30.10 13.44 -7.56
N GLU A 513 30.44 12.27 -8.08
CA GLU A 513 29.82 11.63 -9.23
C GLU A 513 28.81 10.57 -8.80
N TYR A 514 27.66 10.50 -9.52
CA TYR A 514 26.57 9.55 -9.30
C TYR A 514 26.13 8.97 -10.64
N ILE A 515 25.89 7.67 -10.66
CA ILE A 515 25.49 6.94 -11.86
C ILE A 515 23.96 6.98 -11.99
N TRP A 516 23.48 7.13 -13.23
CA TRP A 516 22.07 7.03 -13.57
C TRP A 516 21.89 6.37 -14.95
N ASN A 517 20.73 5.79 -15.22
CA ASN A 517 20.39 5.21 -16.53
C ASN A 517 18.89 5.06 -16.80
N THR A 518 18.05 5.27 -15.81
CA THR A 518 16.61 5.00 -15.95
C THR A 518 15.83 6.14 -16.54
N TRP A 519 16.01 7.36 -16.00
CA TRP A 519 15.31 8.56 -16.43
C TRP A 519 16.09 9.80 -16.05
N GLY A 520 16.30 10.71 -17.00
CA GLY A 520 16.92 12.01 -16.80
C GLY A 520 16.17 13.10 -17.58
N GLU A 521 15.90 14.21 -16.96
CA GLU A 521 15.24 15.38 -17.53
C GLU A 521 16.24 16.54 -17.62
N ILE A 522 16.36 17.12 -18.79
CA ILE A 522 17.28 18.23 -19.05
C ILE A 522 16.54 19.52 -18.74
N LEU A 523 16.95 20.17 -17.67
CA LEU A 523 16.24 21.31 -17.08
C LEU A 523 16.84 22.63 -17.55
N ASN A 524 15.97 23.64 -17.72
CA ASN A 524 16.33 25.01 -17.98
C ASN A 524 15.76 25.89 -16.87
N PRO A 525 16.50 26.07 -15.75
CA PRO A 525 16.02 26.79 -14.58
C PRO A 525 16.05 28.31 -14.75
N PRO A 526 15.19 29.05 -14.01
CA PRO A 526 15.25 30.49 -13.98
C PRO A 526 16.50 30.99 -13.24
N ALA A 527 16.86 32.27 -13.46
CA ALA A 527 18.07 32.88 -12.89
C ALA A 527 18.09 32.89 -11.35
N ASP A 528 16.93 32.81 -10.69
CA ASP A 528 16.81 32.79 -9.22
C ASP A 528 16.88 31.37 -8.62
N ALA A 529 17.01 30.36 -9.45
CA ALA A 529 17.21 28.98 -9.01
C ALA A 529 18.71 28.65 -8.86
N GLN A 530 19.02 27.82 -7.86
CA GLN A 530 20.33 27.24 -7.69
C GLN A 530 20.38 25.89 -8.42
N VAL A 531 21.38 25.65 -9.23
CA VAL A 531 21.68 24.35 -9.80
C VAL A 531 22.52 23.56 -8.80
N TRP A 532 21.99 22.44 -8.33
CA TRP A 532 22.68 21.58 -7.36
C TRP A 532 23.45 20.44 -8.00
N ALA A 533 22.96 19.92 -9.15
CA ALA A 533 23.62 18.87 -9.89
C ALA A 533 23.49 19.09 -11.39
N THR A 534 24.50 18.64 -12.14
CA THR A 534 24.56 18.73 -13.59
C THR A 534 24.92 17.39 -14.20
N TYR A 535 24.49 17.14 -15.45
CA TYR A 535 24.88 15.97 -16.21
C TYR A 535 26.34 16.02 -16.66
N LYS A 536 26.97 14.85 -16.83
CA LYS A 536 28.32 14.67 -17.32
C LYS A 536 28.37 13.48 -18.30
N ASN A 537 29.30 13.52 -19.24
CA ASN A 537 29.59 12.46 -20.20
C ASN A 537 28.51 12.19 -21.26
N GLU A 538 27.57 13.11 -21.46
CA GLU A 538 26.56 13.04 -22.52
C GLU A 538 26.60 14.29 -23.40
N PHE A 539 25.90 14.30 -24.55
CA PHE A 539 25.89 15.47 -25.43
C PHE A 539 25.26 16.73 -24.80
N TYR A 540 24.59 16.57 -23.69
CA TYR A 540 24.04 17.62 -22.84
C TYR A 540 24.87 17.84 -21.55
N GLU A 541 26.15 17.54 -21.58
CA GLU A 541 27.05 17.78 -20.45
C GLU A 541 26.98 19.22 -19.95
N GLY A 542 26.93 19.41 -18.64
CA GLY A 542 26.76 20.70 -17.98
C GLY A 542 25.32 21.14 -17.78
N SER A 543 24.34 20.49 -18.43
CA SER A 543 22.92 20.82 -18.23
C SER A 543 22.44 20.48 -16.83
N PRO A 544 21.54 21.31 -16.25
CA PRO A 544 21.01 21.08 -14.92
C PRO A 544 20.17 19.78 -14.81
N ALA A 545 20.43 19.00 -13.75
CA ALA A 545 19.70 17.79 -13.41
C ALA A 545 18.90 17.96 -12.09
N VAL A 546 19.38 18.81 -11.18
CA VAL A 546 18.73 19.09 -9.89
C VAL A 546 18.76 20.58 -9.62
N THR A 547 17.60 21.14 -9.28
CA THR A 547 17.45 22.57 -8.99
C THR A 547 16.82 22.80 -7.62
N PHE A 548 17.17 23.91 -6.99
CA PHE A 548 16.61 24.39 -5.74
C PHE A 548 16.21 25.86 -5.89
N ARG A 549 15.04 26.21 -5.38
CA ARG A 549 14.52 27.57 -5.44
C ARG A 549 13.77 27.94 -4.17
N LYS A 550 13.90 29.19 -3.72
CA LYS A 550 13.02 29.76 -2.71
C LYS A 550 11.76 30.32 -3.38
N LEU A 551 10.60 30.00 -2.82
CA LEU A 551 9.32 30.51 -3.31
C LEU A 551 8.44 30.93 -2.12
N GLY A 552 8.22 32.23 -1.97
CA GLY A 552 7.55 32.78 -0.77
C GLY A 552 8.38 32.52 0.49
N LYS A 553 7.78 31.86 1.48
CA LYS A 553 8.45 31.52 2.75
C LYS A 553 9.12 30.14 2.75
N GLY A 554 8.83 29.29 1.76
CA GLY A 554 9.33 27.94 1.67
C GLY A 554 10.27 27.70 0.50
N THR A 555 10.49 26.42 0.18
CA THR A 555 11.42 26.01 -0.87
C THR A 555 10.83 24.94 -1.76
N ILE A 556 11.30 24.90 -3.00
CA ILE A 556 11.04 23.82 -3.95
C ILE A 556 12.37 23.25 -4.44
N THR A 557 12.53 21.94 -4.34
CA THR A 557 13.63 21.19 -4.94
C THR A 557 13.06 20.31 -6.04
N TYR A 558 13.62 20.38 -7.23
CA TYR A 558 13.27 19.50 -8.33
C TYR A 558 14.43 18.58 -8.66
N VAL A 559 14.19 17.27 -8.61
CA VAL A 559 15.18 16.23 -8.87
C VAL A 559 14.82 15.56 -10.21
N GLY A 560 15.36 16.09 -11.31
CA GLY A 560 15.04 15.68 -12.67
C GLY A 560 15.67 14.35 -13.09
N VAL A 561 16.38 13.65 -12.20
CA VAL A 561 17.11 12.42 -12.53
C VAL A 561 16.86 11.34 -11.47
N ASP A 562 16.78 10.08 -11.92
CA ASP A 562 16.69 8.90 -11.07
C ASP A 562 18.06 8.22 -10.97
N SER A 563 18.74 8.35 -9.84
CA SER A 563 20.08 7.72 -9.65
C SER A 563 19.99 6.21 -9.44
N HIS A 564 21.06 5.49 -9.76
CA HIS A 564 21.05 4.03 -9.71
C HIS A 564 20.80 3.46 -8.31
N ASN A 565 21.44 3.99 -7.28
CA ASN A 565 21.47 3.39 -5.94
C ASN A 565 20.93 4.29 -4.81
N GLY A 566 20.38 5.48 -5.13
CA GLY A 566 19.85 6.42 -4.14
C GLY A 566 20.90 7.25 -3.40
N ALA A 567 22.16 7.19 -3.80
CA ALA A 567 23.21 7.98 -3.16
C ALA A 567 23.08 9.48 -3.47
N LEU A 568 22.69 9.84 -4.67
CA LEU A 568 22.38 11.23 -5.05
C LEU A 568 21.20 11.77 -4.24
N GLU A 569 20.13 11.01 -4.15
CA GLU A 569 18.92 11.37 -3.38
C GLU A 569 19.26 11.59 -1.89
N LYS A 570 20.16 10.75 -1.34
CA LYS A 570 20.66 10.92 0.04
C LYS A 570 21.41 12.24 0.21
N ASP A 571 22.30 12.57 -0.70
CA ASP A 571 23.10 13.79 -0.60
C ASP A 571 22.27 15.05 -0.89
N ILE A 572 21.27 14.99 -1.80
CA ILE A 572 20.27 16.04 -2.02
C ILE A 572 19.46 16.31 -0.74
N LEU A 573 18.90 15.28 -0.13
CA LEU A 573 18.14 15.42 1.11
C LEU A 573 19.02 15.96 2.24
N LYS A 574 20.23 15.47 2.39
CA LYS A 574 21.18 15.96 3.40
C LYS A 574 21.47 17.46 3.21
N LYS A 575 21.69 17.89 1.97
CA LYS A 575 21.89 19.30 1.63
C LYS A 575 20.67 20.16 1.94
N LEU A 576 19.47 19.67 1.58
CA LEU A 576 18.21 20.38 1.88
C LEU A 576 18.01 20.54 3.39
N TYR A 577 18.12 19.46 4.16
CA TYR A 577 17.92 19.51 5.61
C TYR A 577 18.94 20.45 6.30
N ALA A 578 20.18 20.46 5.81
CA ALA A 578 21.19 21.40 6.28
C ALA A 578 20.82 22.87 5.99
N GLN A 579 20.29 23.17 4.79
CA GLN A 579 19.81 24.52 4.45
C GLN A 579 18.61 24.97 5.29
N LEU A 580 17.80 24.01 5.71
CA LEU A 580 16.64 24.24 6.59
C LEU A 580 17.01 24.29 8.07
N ASN A 581 18.30 24.12 8.42
CA ASN A 581 18.79 23.98 9.79
C ASN A 581 18.08 22.84 10.58
N ILE A 582 17.70 21.79 9.88
CA ILE A 582 17.11 20.58 10.49
C ILE A 582 18.23 19.57 10.73
N PRO A 583 18.57 19.24 11.97
CA PRO A 583 19.60 18.25 12.26
C PRO A 583 19.15 16.85 11.87
N VAL A 584 20.02 16.10 11.18
CA VAL A 584 19.76 14.74 10.77
C VAL A 584 20.72 13.78 11.46
N MET A 585 20.28 12.55 11.63
CA MET A 585 21.14 11.44 12.04
C MET A 585 21.81 10.81 10.81
N ASP A 586 22.73 9.91 11.02
CA ASP A 586 23.29 9.06 9.96
C ASP A 586 23.28 7.61 10.46
N LEU A 587 22.05 7.07 10.58
CA LEU A 587 21.84 5.72 11.08
C LEU A 587 22.30 4.70 10.02
N PRO A 588 22.88 3.58 10.43
CA PRO A 588 23.19 2.49 9.53
C PRO A 588 21.94 1.96 8.80
N TYR A 589 22.13 1.40 7.60
CA TYR A 589 21.05 0.77 6.86
C TYR A 589 20.34 -0.29 7.71
N GLY A 590 19.02 -0.21 7.76
CA GLY A 590 18.16 -1.12 8.54
C GLY A 590 17.96 -0.73 10.00
N VAL A 591 18.61 0.34 10.47
CA VAL A 591 18.33 0.93 11.77
C VAL A 591 17.35 2.08 11.59
N THR A 592 16.27 2.06 12.34
CA THR A 592 15.26 3.14 12.39
C THR A 592 15.13 3.66 13.81
N MET A 593 14.68 4.89 13.94
CA MET A 593 14.37 5.50 15.22
C MET A 593 12.90 5.91 15.24
N GLU A 594 12.19 5.46 16.26
CA GLU A 594 10.77 5.76 16.43
C GLU A 594 10.51 6.29 17.84
N TYR A 595 9.56 7.21 17.96
CA TYR A 595 9.00 7.63 19.25
C TYR A 595 7.55 7.20 19.32
N ARG A 596 7.24 6.35 20.29
CA ARG A 596 5.88 5.94 20.62
C ARG A 596 5.34 6.80 21.78
N ASN A 597 4.14 7.34 21.61
CA ASN A 597 3.41 8.01 22.68
C ASN A 597 2.53 7.03 23.43
#